data_dd5516a6917dd4c7ab18bd532460635c
#
_entry.id   dd5516a6917dd4c7ab18bd532460635c
#
_cell.length_a   1.000
_cell.length_b   1.000
_cell.length_c   1.000
_cell.angle_alpha   90.00
_cell.angle_beta   90.00
_cell.angle_gamma   90.00
#
_symmetry.space_group_name_H-M   'P 1'
#
loop_
_entity.id
_entity.type
_entity.pdbx_description
1 polymer ?
#
loop_
_entity_poly.entity_id
_entity_poly.type
_entity_poly.pdbx_seq_one_letter_code
_entity_poly.pdbx_strand_id
1 'polypeptide(L)'
;MENHPSENGFSLRHERAIEQTLADMNSVLLESDLFMTRLTVQDRRWQKGRKNGHTLNWRSLFKYHAQMPISFAFVYRRITSPLSRAGFCLCRYLQAENVIELVALENFSLRETQHPLKGNMLRNCLQALYLYGLNLQEQGLTPASPPDMLISHAINHRVLALYTRQAAFEVIPGTMTCKTSFNALKKYIQSLEKYAAKCDKVRTNNEQKGSENEK
;
A
#
# COMPACT_ATOMS: atom_id res chain seq x y z
N MET A 1 -35.22 -1.63 14.75
CA MET A 1 -34.21 -2.29 15.60
C MET A 1 -33.00 -2.53 14.69
N GLU A 2 -32.04 -1.61 14.70
CA GLU A 2 -30.78 -1.78 13.97
C GLU A 2 -29.89 -2.74 14.76
N ASN A 3 -29.64 -3.91 14.18
CA ASN A 3 -28.66 -4.86 14.72
C ASN A 3 -27.26 -4.24 14.57
N HIS A 4 -26.78 -3.56 15.60
CA HIS A 4 -25.36 -3.26 15.71
C HIS A 4 -24.60 -4.59 15.76
N PRO A 5 -23.73 -4.89 14.79
CA PRO A 5 -22.89 -6.07 14.85
C PRO A 5 -22.08 -5.99 16.15
N SER A 6 -22.04 -7.09 16.91
CA SER A 6 -21.23 -7.17 18.13
C SER A 6 -19.77 -6.75 17.78
N GLU A 7 -19.07 -6.06 18.68
CA GLU A 7 -17.65 -5.65 18.47
C GLU A 7 -16.77 -6.82 18.02
N ASN A 8 -17.05 -8.02 18.50
CA ASN A 8 -16.39 -9.25 18.08
C ASN A 8 -16.62 -9.60 16.59
N GLY A 9 -17.83 -9.36 16.09
CA GLY A 9 -18.15 -9.62 14.68
C GLY A 9 -17.48 -8.63 13.72
N PHE A 10 -17.33 -7.37 14.14
CA PHE A 10 -16.60 -6.37 13.38
C PHE A 10 -15.10 -6.70 13.29
N SER A 11 -14.48 -6.99 14.44
CA SER A 11 -13.05 -7.34 14.51
C SER A 11 -12.70 -8.54 13.62
N LEU A 12 -13.50 -9.60 13.64
CA LEU A 12 -13.27 -10.80 12.82
C LEU A 12 -13.36 -10.49 11.32
N ARG A 13 -14.35 -9.71 10.90
CA ARG A 13 -14.51 -9.31 9.49
C ARG A 13 -13.35 -8.42 9.02
N HIS A 14 -12.91 -7.50 9.89
CA HIS A 14 -11.74 -6.66 9.60
C HIS A 14 -10.47 -7.49 9.43
N GLU A 15 -10.24 -8.48 10.30
CA GLU A 15 -9.13 -9.41 10.19
C GLU A 15 -9.16 -10.17 8.86
N ARG A 16 -10.34 -10.66 8.43
CA ARG A 16 -10.51 -11.32 7.12
C ARG A 16 -10.19 -10.37 5.95
N ALA A 17 -10.63 -9.12 6.01
CA ALA A 17 -10.31 -8.13 4.98
C ALA A 17 -8.80 -7.91 4.86
N ILE A 18 -8.07 -7.86 5.97
CA ILE A 18 -6.61 -7.75 5.98
C ILE A 18 -5.96 -9.01 5.39
N GLU A 19 -6.38 -10.19 5.80
CA GLU A 19 -5.81 -11.47 5.31
C GLU A 19 -6.02 -11.63 3.81
N GLN A 20 -7.21 -11.33 3.32
CA GLN A 20 -7.51 -11.36 1.89
C GLN A 20 -6.64 -10.34 1.13
N THR A 21 -6.50 -9.12 1.65
CA THR A 21 -5.64 -8.10 1.04
C THR A 21 -4.17 -8.55 0.93
N LEU A 22 -3.65 -9.22 1.96
CA LEU A 22 -2.30 -9.77 1.92
C LEU A 22 -2.17 -10.89 0.86
N ALA A 23 -3.17 -11.77 0.77
CA ALA A 23 -3.18 -12.84 -0.22
C ALA A 23 -3.23 -12.28 -1.64
N ASP A 24 -4.13 -11.36 -1.92
CA ASP A 24 -4.30 -10.72 -3.25
C ASP A 24 -3.02 -9.97 -3.65
N MET A 25 -2.45 -9.16 -2.74
CA MET A 25 -1.21 -8.45 -3.01
C MET A 25 -0.03 -9.39 -3.26
N ASN A 26 0.08 -10.48 -2.51
CA ASN A 26 1.15 -11.44 -2.69
C ASN A 26 1.07 -12.15 -4.05
N SER A 27 -0.12 -12.37 -4.58
CA SER A 27 -0.30 -12.86 -5.95
C SER A 27 0.24 -11.87 -7.00
N VAL A 28 0.01 -10.57 -6.79
CA VAL A 28 0.52 -9.51 -7.68
C VAL A 28 2.04 -9.33 -7.57
N LEU A 29 2.60 -9.49 -6.38
CA LEU A 29 4.02 -9.24 -6.11
C LEU A 29 4.94 -10.41 -6.44
N LEU A 30 4.40 -11.60 -6.67
CA LEU A 30 5.16 -12.85 -6.82
C LEU A 30 6.29 -12.75 -7.86
N GLU A 31 6.01 -12.19 -9.03
CA GLU A 31 6.96 -12.04 -10.13
C GLU A 31 8.06 -10.99 -9.86
N SER A 32 7.86 -10.13 -8.88
CA SER A 32 8.79 -9.04 -8.55
C SER A 32 9.75 -9.35 -7.39
N ASP A 33 9.89 -10.62 -6.97
CA ASP A 33 10.68 -11.02 -5.80
C ASP A 33 10.24 -10.27 -4.51
N LEU A 34 8.97 -9.91 -4.42
CA LEU A 34 8.40 -9.22 -3.25
C LEU A 34 7.22 -10.00 -2.68
N PHE A 35 7.06 -9.85 -1.37
CA PHE A 35 5.83 -10.24 -0.70
C PHE A 35 5.53 -9.30 0.47
N MET A 36 4.29 -9.32 0.89
CA MET A 36 3.76 -8.46 1.93
C MET A 36 3.31 -9.29 3.14
N THR A 37 3.65 -8.86 4.34
CA THR A 37 3.20 -9.48 5.59
C THR A 37 2.67 -8.43 6.55
N ARG A 38 1.90 -8.85 7.54
CA ARG A 38 1.59 -7.98 8.69
C ARG A 38 2.86 -7.55 9.39
N LEU A 39 2.82 -6.35 9.94
CA LEU A 39 3.92 -5.83 10.77
C LEU A 39 3.90 -6.54 12.13
N THR A 40 5.03 -7.14 12.49
CA THR A 40 5.18 -7.93 13.72
C THR A 40 5.90 -7.15 14.82
N VAL A 41 5.91 -7.72 16.04
CA VAL A 41 6.73 -7.19 17.16
C VAL A 41 8.22 -7.21 16.83
N GLN A 42 8.68 -8.22 16.07
CA GLN A 42 10.07 -8.32 15.63
C GLN A 42 10.45 -7.19 14.66
N ASP A 43 9.53 -6.81 13.77
CA ASP A 43 9.73 -5.68 12.86
C ASP A 43 9.84 -4.36 13.60
N ARG A 44 9.00 -4.17 14.63
CA ARG A 44 9.08 -3.00 15.53
C ARG A 44 10.41 -2.94 16.29
N ARG A 45 10.92 -4.10 16.75
CA ARG A 45 12.24 -4.18 17.43
C ARG A 45 13.38 -3.87 16.47
N TRP A 46 13.34 -4.43 15.26
CA TRP A 46 14.34 -4.17 14.23
C TRP A 46 14.41 -2.68 13.90
N GLN A 47 13.28 -2.02 13.74
CA GLN A 47 13.22 -0.59 13.45
C GLN A 47 13.85 0.24 14.58
N LYS A 48 13.60 -0.10 15.86
CA LYS A 48 14.19 0.58 17.01
C LYS A 48 15.72 0.46 17.05
N GLY A 49 16.28 -0.62 16.55
CA GLY A 49 17.73 -0.87 16.49
C GLY A 49 18.46 -0.11 15.37
N ARG A 50 17.76 0.44 14.40
CA ARG A 50 18.38 1.21 13.30
C ARG A 50 18.76 2.61 13.77
N LYS A 51 20.05 2.88 13.86
CA LYS A 51 20.56 4.17 14.35
C LYS A 51 20.53 5.30 13.30
N ASN A 52 20.48 4.98 11.99
CA ASN A 52 20.59 5.99 10.92
C ASN A 52 19.71 5.62 9.72
N GLY A 53 19.07 6.59 9.12
CA GLY A 53 18.42 6.48 7.80
C GLY A 53 16.90 6.39 7.79
N HIS A 54 16.23 6.71 8.90
CA HIS A 54 14.77 6.86 8.92
C HIS A 54 14.38 8.31 8.75
N THR A 55 13.40 8.54 7.90
CA THR A 55 12.76 9.85 7.74
C THR A 55 11.60 10.00 8.72
N LEU A 56 10.95 8.88 9.08
CA LEU A 56 9.75 8.86 9.92
C LEU A 56 10.06 8.38 11.35
N ASN A 57 9.37 8.96 12.34
CA ASN A 57 9.43 8.52 13.73
C ASN A 57 8.52 7.31 13.99
N TRP A 58 8.96 6.12 13.54
CA TRP A 58 8.19 4.88 13.67
C TRP A 58 7.87 4.51 15.13
N ARG A 59 8.66 4.93 16.10
CA ARG A 59 8.35 4.69 17.52
C ARG A 59 7.03 5.36 17.92
N SER A 60 6.87 6.63 17.55
CA SER A 60 5.63 7.36 17.80
C SER A 60 4.48 6.82 16.96
N LEU A 61 4.73 6.50 15.68
CA LEU A 61 3.73 5.91 14.79
C LEU A 61 3.22 4.56 15.30
N PHE A 62 4.09 3.69 15.81
CA PHE A 62 3.66 2.40 16.38
C PHE A 62 2.88 2.57 17.69
N LYS A 63 3.23 3.56 18.51
CA LYS A 63 2.45 3.89 19.71
C LYS A 63 1.05 4.38 19.31
N TYR A 64 0.99 5.25 18.33
CA TYR A 64 -0.26 5.78 17.79
C TYR A 64 -1.11 4.67 17.16
N HIS A 65 -0.49 3.80 16.33
CA HIS A 65 -1.16 2.64 15.72
C HIS A 65 -1.82 1.72 16.76
N ALA A 66 -1.16 1.46 17.89
CA ALA A 66 -1.72 0.61 18.94
C ALA A 66 -3.00 1.20 19.60
N GLN A 67 -3.28 2.49 19.38
CA GLN A 67 -4.46 3.19 19.89
C GLN A 67 -5.57 3.31 18.83
N MET A 68 -5.31 2.91 17.58
CA MET A 68 -6.27 3.02 16.50
C MET A 68 -7.12 1.74 16.43
N PRO A 69 -8.46 1.83 16.49
CA PRO A 69 -9.33 0.66 16.51
C PRO A 69 -9.31 -0.13 15.19
N ILE A 70 -9.15 0.55 14.05
CA ILE A 70 -9.22 -0.06 12.71
C ILE A 70 -7.99 0.35 11.93
N SER A 71 -6.90 -0.34 12.16
CA SER A 71 -5.63 -0.04 11.51
C SER A 71 -5.03 -1.28 10.86
N PHE A 72 -4.30 -1.06 9.78
CA PHE A 72 -3.56 -2.06 9.07
C PHE A 72 -2.11 -1.60 8.86
N ALA A 73 -1.17 -2.37 9.37
CA ALA A 73 0.25 -2.12 9.17
C ALA A 73 0.91 -3.33 8.51
N PHE A 74 1.68 -3.10 7.46
CA PHE A 74 2.33 -4.16 6.70
C PHE A 74 3.77 -3.83 6.33
N VAL A 75 4.50 -4.89 6.00
CA VAL A 75 5.92 -4.88 5.66
C VAL A 75 6.14 -5.51 4.30
N TYR A 76 6.88 -4.84 3.43
CA TYR A 76 7.41 -5.45 2.22
C TYR A 76 8.71 -6.19 2.50
N ARG A 77 8.81 -7.39 1.96
CA ARG A 77 9.96 -8.31 2.10
C ARG A 77 10.35 -8.85 0.73
N ARG A 78 11.58 -9.37 0.62
CA ARG A 78 11.99 -10.14 -0.55
C ARG A 78 11.70 -11.63 -0.35
N ILE A 79 11.24 -12.31 -1.41
CA ILE A 79 11.06 -13.77 -1.42
C ILE A 79 12.42 -14.45 -1.19
N THR A 80 13.45 -13.97 -1.88
CA THR A 80 14.83 -14.45 -1.75
C THR A 80 15.48 -14.11 -0.40
N SER A 81 14.89 -13.20 0.39
CA SER A 81 15.35 -12.81 1.72
C SER A 81 14.17 -12.50 2.65
N PRO A 82 13.47 -13.53 3.16
CA PRO A 82 12.20 -13.34 3.88
C PRO A 82 12.33 -12.57 5.20
N LEU A 83 13.51 -12.49 5.77
CA LEU A 83 13.77 -11.68 6.97
C LEU A 83 14.10 -10.22 6.66
N SER A 84 14.24 -9.85 5.37
CA SER A 84 14.46 -8.47 4.95
C SER A 84 13.26 -7.59 5.30
N ARG A 85 13.50 -6.30 5.43
CA ARG A 85 12.48 -5.29 5.65
C ARG A 85 12.75 -4.16 4.67
N ALA A 86 12.10 -4.26 3.53
CA ALA A 86 12.32 -3.33 2.43
C ALA A 86 11.50 -2.04 2.56
N GLY A 87 10.32 -2.12 3.17
CA GLY A 87 9.48 -0.95 3.42
C GLY A 87 8.37 -1.25 4.40
N PHE A 88 7.91 -0.19 5.09
CA PHE A 88 6.77 -0.24 6.00
C PHE A 88 5.65 0.67 5.51
N CYS A 89 4.42 0.23 5.74
CA CYS A 89 3.22 1.03 5.57
C CYS A 89 2.35 0.95 6.81
N LEU A 90 1.71 2.05 7.14
CA LEU A 90 0.71 2.16 8.18
C LEU A 90 -0.49 2.92 7.62
N CYS A 91 -1.65 2.29 7.67
CA CYS A 91 -2.92 2.91 7.31
C CYS A 91 -3.99 2.64 8.36
N ARG A 92 -5.09 3.39 8.30
CA ARG A 92 -6.29 3.17 9.10
C ARG A 92 -7.55 3.40 8.28
N TYR A 93 -8.61 2.75 8.65
CA TYR A 93 -9.92 3.01 8.10
C TYR A 93 -10.72 3.92 9.04
N LEU A 94 -11.11 5.09 8.56
CA LEU A 94 -11.96 6.06 9.22
C LEU A 94 -13.41 5.76 8.84
N GLN A 95 -14.06 4.96 9.67
CA GLN A 95 -15.38 4.40 9.34
C GLN A 95 -16.45 5.48 9.18
N ALA A 96 -16.45 6.52 10.03
CA ALA A 96 -17.43 7.59 9.98
C ALA A 96 -17.37 8.38 8.67
N GLU A 97 -16.18 8.57 8.11
CA GLU A 97 -15.94 9.29 6.86
C GLU A 97 -15.90 8.38 5.65
N ASN A 98 -15.92 7.07 5.83
CA ASN A 98 -15.67 6.06 4.81
C ASN A 98 -14.38 6.32 4.02
N VAL A 99 -13.28 6.51 4.72
CA VAL A 99 -11.97 6.86 4.15
C VAL A 99 -10.87 5.94 4.68
N ILE A 100 -9.99 5.46 3.79
CA ILE A 100 -8.71 4.87 4.20
C ILE A 100 -7.65 5.96 4.22
N GLU A 101 -7.08 6.21 5.38
CA GLU A 101 -5.96 7.13 5.56
C GLU A 101 -4.63 6.39 5.47
N LEU A 102 -3.76 6.80 4.56
CA LEU A 102 -2.36 6.43 4.57
C LEU A 102 -1.63 7.32 5.58
N VAL A 103 -1.32 6.75 6.74
CA VAL A 103 -0.68 7.45 7.87
C VAL A 103 0.82 7.57 7.66
N ALA A 104 1.46 6.50 7.20
CA ALA A 104 2.91 6.46 7.01
C ALA A 104 3.33 5.46 5.93
N LEU A 105 4.31 5.84 5.13
CA LEU A 105 4.94 5.01 4.11
C LEU A 105 6.43 5.31 4.06
N GLU A 106 7.29 4.30 4.25
CA GLU A 106 8.74 4.47 4.17
C GLU A 106 9.40 3.30 3.45
N ASN A 107 10.27 3.64 2.50
CA ASN A 107 11.09 2.69 1.75
C ASN A 107 12.50 2.65 2.34
N PHE A 108 12.91 1.50 2.88
CA PHE A 108 14.24 1.30 3.47
C PHE A 108 15.29 0.85 2.45
N SER A 109 14.87 0.48 1.24
CA SER A 109 15.73 -0.01 0.17
C SER A 109 16.17 1.06 -0.83
N LEU A 110 15.97 2.34 -0.54
CA LEU A 110 16.27 3.45 -1.47
C LEU A 110 17.73 3.49 -1.95
N ARG A 111 18.66 2.98 -1.13
CA ARG A 111 20.11 2.93 -1.45
C ARG A 111 20.49 1.73 -2.31
N GLU A 112 19.62 0.73 -2.41
CA GLU A 112 19.86 -0.46 -3.22
C GLU A 112 19.40 -0.21 -4.66
N THR A 113 20.35 -0.13 -5.59
CA THR A 113 20.07 0.30 -6.97
C THR A 113 19.12 -0.65 -7.72
N GLN A 114 19.19 -1.95 -7.43
CA GLN A 114 18.40 -2.99 -8.11
C GLN A 114 17.27 -3.57 -7.25
N HIS A 115 16.93 -2.93 -6.12
CA HIS A 115 15.87 -3.44 -5.27
C HIS A 115 14.49 -3.28 -5.95
N PRO A 116 13.65 -4.33 -6.03
CA PRO A 116 12.38 -4.29 -6.77
C PRO A 116 11.37 -3.27 -6.22
N LEU A 117 11.51 -2.86 -4.96
CA LEU A 117 10.67 -1.83 -4.36
C LEU A 117 11.07 -0.40 -4.77
N LYS A 118 12.28 -0.23 -5.36
CA LYS A 118 12.76 1.10 -5.79
C LYS A 118 11.90 1.65 -6.93
N GLY A 119 11.35 2.84 -6.73
CA GLY A 119 10.41 3.47 -7.67
C GLY A 119 8.99 2.89 -7.66
N ASN A 120 8.78 1.72 -7.05
CA ASN A 120 7.50 1.03 -7.03
C ASN A 120 6.76 1.10 -5.69
N MET A 121 7.40 1.63 -4.63
CA MET A 121 6.84 1.61 -3.28
C MET A 121 5.45 2.25 -3.20
N LEU A 122 5.29 3.45 -3.76
CA LEU A 122 4.00 4.15 -3.74
C LEU A 122 2.95 3.38 -4.55
N ARG A 123 3.29 2.94 -5.76
CA ARG A 123 2.39 2.16 -6.60
C ARG A 123 1.87 0.91 -5.88
N ASN A 124 2.79 0.10 -5.34
CA ASN A 124 2.43 -1.12 -4.63
C ASN A 124 1.61 -0.84 -3.36
N CYS A 125 1.93 0.26 -2.65
CA CYS A 125 1.14 0.70 -1.50
C CYS A 125 -0.29 1.07 -1.91
N LEU A 126 -0.46 1.90 -2.94
CA LEU A 126 -1.79 2.31 -3.40
C LEU A 126 -2.61 1.13 -3.92
N GLN A 127 -1.97 0.15 -4.58
CA GLN A 127 -2.62 -1.08 -4.99
C GLN A 127 -3.08 -1.92 -3.78
N ALA A 128 -2.25 -2.03 -2.75
CA ALA A 128 -2.63 -2.71 -1.50
C ALA A 128 -3.81 -2.02 -0.80
N LEU A 129 -3.82 -0.68 -0.76
CA LEU A 129 -4.92 0.09 -0.16
C LEU A 129 -6.21 0.01 -1.00
N TYR A 130 -6.09 -0.04 -2.32
CA TYR A 130 -7.22 -0.28 -3.22
C TYR A 130 -7.86 -1.65 -2.95
N LEU A 131 -7.06 -2.72 -2.89
CA LEU A 131 -7.54 -4.07 -2.56
C LEU A 131 -8.13 -4.13 -1.15
N TYR A 132 -7.49 -3.46 -0.18
CA TYR A 132 -8.02 -3.37 1.18
C TYR A 132 -9.40 -2.71 1.21
N GLY A 133 -9.61 -1.64 0.43
CA GLY A 133 -10.92 -0.99 0.30
C GLY A 133 -11.99 -1.92 -0.28
N LEU A 134 -11.65 -2.71 -1.30
CA LEU A 134 -12.55 -3.73 -1.86
C LEU A 134 -12.88 -4.80 -0.83
N ASN A 135 -11.88 -5.32 -0.14
CA ASN A 135 -12.07 -6.37 0.86
C ASN A 135 -12.86 -5.88 2.09
N LEU A 136 -12.70 -4.61 2.49
CA LEU A 136 -13.59 -3.99 3.51
C LEU A 136 -15.05 -3.98 3.05
N GLN A 137 -15.30 -3.64 1.79
CA GLN A 137 -16.65 -3.66 1.24
C GLN A 137 -17.22 -5.07 1.16
N GLU A 138 -16.45 -6.03 0.68
CA GLU A 138 -16.86 -7.43 0.59
C GLU A 138 -17.21 -8.03 1.95
N GLN A 139 -16.49 -7.64 3.00
CA GLN A 139 -16.78 -8.03 4.38
C GLN A 139 -17.95 -7.22 5.01
N GLY A 140 -18.59 -6.33 4.25
CA GLY A 140 -19.71 -5.50 4.74
C GLY A 140 -19.31 -4.52 5.85
N LEU A 141 -18.06 -4.00 5.79
CA LEU A 141 -17.53 -3.05 6.75
C LEU A 141 -17.62 -1.60 6.29
N THR A 142 -17.95 -1.39 5.02
CA THR A 142 -18.21 -0.07 4.42
C THR A 142 -19.71 0.11 4.18
N PRO A 143 -20.22 1.36 4.04
CA PRO A 143 -21.66 1.56 3.80
C PRO A 143 -22.08 1.00 2.43
N ALA A 144 -22.07 1.78 1.38
CA ALA A 144 -22.56 1.37 0.05
C ALA A 144 -21.43 1.28 -1.01
N SER A 145 -20.31 1.89 -0.76
CA SER A 145 -19.17 1.94 -1.69
C SER A 145 -17.85 1.70 -0.98
N PRO A 146 -16.81 1.24 -1.69
CA PRO A 146 -15.47 1.19 -1.13
C PRO A 146 -15.02 2.58 -0.66
N PRO A 147 -14.12 2.66 0.35
CA PRO A 147 -13.69 3.92 0.95
C PRO A 147 -12.79 4.72 0.01
N ASP A 148 -12.94 6.03 0.06
CA ASP A 148 -12.00 6.97 -0.55
C ASP A 148 -10.63 6.92 0.15
N MET A 149 -9.62 7.58 -0.41
CA MET A 149 -8.28 7.61 0.16
C MET A 149 -7.83 9.00 0.55
N LEU A 150 -7.16 9.05 1.70
CA LEU A 150 -6.59 10.25 2.28
C LEU A 150 -5.10 10.02 2.60
N ILE A 151 -4.28 11.02 2.34
CA ILE A 151 -2.90 11.11 2.82
C ILE A 151 -2.80 12.36 3.67
N SER A 152 -2.79 12.20 4.97
CA SER A 152 -2.96 13.32 5.90
C SER A 152 -1.69 14.04 6.11
N HIS A 153 -0.59 13.91 5.90
CA HIS A 153 0.60 14.70 6.24
C HIS A 153 1.78 14.29 5.37
N ALA A 154 1.76 14.71 4.10
CA ALA A 154 2.96 14.59 3.28
C ALA A 154 4.14 15.32 3.97
N ILE A 155 5.24 14.61 4.11
CA ILE A 155 6.42 15.08 4.88
C ILE A 155 7.03 16.38 4.30
N ASN A 156 6.81 16.64 3.03
CA ASN A 156 7.22 17.88 2.35
C ASN A 156 6.47 18.03 1.00
N HIS A 157 6.60 19.21 0.39
CA HIS A 157 5.95 19.52 -0.89
C HIS A 157 6.39 18.61 -2.05
N ARG A 158 7.62 18.08 -2.02
CA ARG A 158 8.10 17.15 -3.07
C ARG A 158 7.35 15.82 -3.00
N VAL A 159 7.12 15.32 -1.79
CA VAL A 159 6.34 14.10 -1.56
C VAL A 159 4.86 14.34 -1.89
N LEU A 160 4.31 15.48 -1.52
CA LEU A 160 2.95 15.88 -1.88
C LEU A 160 2.78 15.90 -3.42
N ALA A 161 3.72 16.53 -4.15
CA ALA A 161 3.72 16.57 -5.60
C ALA A 161 3.82 15.17 -6.24
N LEU A 162 4.46 14.20 -5.57
CA LEU A 162 4.53 12.82 -6.05
C LEU A 162 3.13 12.18 -6.06
N TYR A 163 2.36 12.36 -5.00
CA TYR A 163 0.99 11.82 -4.91
C TYR A 163 0.06 12.45 -5.96
N THR A 164 0.10 13.75 -6.13
CA THR A 164 -0.76 14.45 -7.08
C THR A 164 -0.45 14.11 -8.54
N ARG A 165 0.83 13.92 -8.88
CA ARG A 165 1.24 13.60 -10.25
C ARG A 165 1.00 12.13 -10.63
N GLN A 166 1.22 11.22 -9.70
CA GLN A 166 1.21 9.78 -10.01
C GLN A 166 -0.15 9.11 -9.80
N ALA A 167 -0.96 9.57 -8.85
CA ALA A 167 -2.12 8.81 -8.42
C ALA A 167 -3.42 9.61 -8.35
N ALA A 168 -3.54 10.68 -9.10
CA ALA A 168 -4.73 11.52 -9.18
C ALA A 168 -5.24 12.02 -7.82
N PHE A 169 -4.33 12.27 -6.87
CA PHE A 169 -4.69 12.91 -5.61
C PHE A 169 -4.85 14.42 -5.79
N GLU A 170 -5.86 14.97 -5.14
CA GLU A 170 -6.12 16.40 -5.08
C GLU A 170 -5.65 16.94 -3.74
N VAL A 171 -4.87 18.03 -3.76
CA VAL A 171 -4.40 18.70 -2.54
C VAL A 171 -5.55 19.46 -1.91
N ILE A 172 -5.72 19.32 -0.59
CA ILE A 172 -6.63 20.16 0.17
C ILE A 172 -5.95 21.53 0.37
N PRO A 173 -6.53 22.63 -0.16
CA PRO A 173 -5.89 23.94 -0.15
C PRO A 173 -5.41 24.36 1.26
N GLY A 174 -4.20 24.92 1.34
CA GLY A 174 -3.60 25.38 2.58
C GLY A 174 -3.06 24.26 3.51
N THR A 175 -3.05 23.01 3.04
CA THR A 175 -2.60 21.88 3.86
C THR A 175 -1.55 21.02 3.13
N MET A 176 -0.91 20.12 3.87
CA MET A 176 -0.06 19.04 3.35
C MET A 176 -0.83 17.72 3.17
N THR A 177 -2.16 17.82 3.07
CA THR A 177 -3.08 16.70 2.95
C THR A 177 -3.57 16.60 1.50
N CYS A 178 -3.71 15.39 1.00
CA CYS A 178 -4.35 15.16 -0.29
C CYS A 178 -5.30 13.96 -0.22
N LYS A 179 -6.32 13.97 -1.07
CA LYS A 179 -7.34 12.94 -1.16
C LYS A 179 -7.59 12.50 -2.59
N THR A 180 -8.08 11.30 -2.76
CA THR A 180 -8.59 10.80 -4.04
C THR A 180 -9.83 9.95 -3.80
N SER A 181 -10.77 9.97 -4.75
CA SER A 181 -11.91 9.07 -4.70
C SER A 181 -11.48 7.63 -5.03
N PHE A 182 -12.20 6.65 -4.50
CA PHE A 182 -11.99 5.25 -4.86
C PHE A 182 -12.03 5.02 -6.37
N ASN A 183 -12.96 5.67 -7.08
CA ASN A 183 -13.08 5.54 -8.53
C ASN A 183 -11.86 6.13 -9.29
N ALA A 184 -11.30 7.24 -8.83
CA ALA A 184 -10.09 7.80 -9.42
C ALA A 184 -8.88 6.89 -9.19
N LEU A 185 -8.77 6.33 -7.97
CA LEU A 185 -7.73 5.35 -7.66
C LEU A 185 -7.88 4.07 -8.51
N LYS A 186 -9.11 3.56 -8.68
CA LYS A 186 -9.40 2.42 -9.56
C LYS A 186 -8.90 2.66 -10.97
N LYS A 187 -9.22 3.82 -11.56
CA LYS A 187 -8.74 4.19 -12.91
C LYS A 187 -7.22 4.24 -12.98
N TYR A 188 -6.57 4.78 -11.95
CA TYR A 188 -5.11 4.81 -11.87
C TYR A 188 -4.52 3.38 -11.86
N ILE A 189 -5.00 2.49 -10.99
CA ILE A 189 -4.54 1.10 -10.91
C ILE A 189 -4.72 0.38 -12.26
N GLN A 190 -5.91 0.50 -12.88
CA GLN A 190 -6.19 -0.09 -14.19
C GLN A 190 -5.28 0.46 -15.30
N SER A 191 -4.88 1.73 -15.21
CA SER A 191 -3.93 2.32 -16.16
C SER A 191 -2.54 1.71 -16.04
N LEU A 192 -2.11 1.40 -14.83
CA LEU A 192 -0.83 0.73 -14.57
C LEU A 192 -0.80 -0.69 -15.12
N GLU A 193 -1.88 -1.46 -14.95
CA GLU A 193 -2.02 -2.82 -15.47
C GLU A 193 -1.95 -2.84 -17.01
N LYS A 194 -2.68 -1.91 -17.66
CA LYS A 194 -2.63 -1.77 -19.12
C LYS A 194 -1.23 -1.39 -19.62
N TYR A 195 -0.54 -0.53 -18.89
CA TYR A 195 0.82 -0.14 -19.24
C TYR A 195 1.80 -1.32 -19.12
N ALA A 196 1.73 -2.08 -18.03
CA ALA A 196 2.53 -3.27 -17.82
C ALA A 196 2.31 -4.30 -18.95
N ALA A 197 1.06 -4.64 -19.24
CA ALA A 197 0.72 -5.57 -20.33
C ALA A 197 1.21 -5.10 -21.71
N LYS A 198 1.26 -3.80 -21.96
CA LYS A 198 1.83 -3.25 -23.20
C LYS A 198 3.35 -3.40 -23.26
N CYS A 199 4.05 -3.16 -22.16
CA CYS A 199 5.49 -3.34 -22.08
C CYS A 199 5.90 -4.81 -22.29
N ASP A 200 5.17 -5.75 -21.70
CA ASP A 200 5.43 -7.18 -21.85
C ASP A 200 5.27 -7.65 -23.32
N LYS A 201 4.24 -7.18 -24.03
CA LYS A 201 4.05 -7.47 -25.45
C LYS A 201 5.19 -6.94 -26.32
N VAL A 202 5.70 -5.75 -26.02
CA VAL A 202 6.85 -5.17 -26.75
C VAL A 202 8.12 -5.99 -26.51
N ARG A 203 8.34 -6.44 -25.27
CA ARG A 203 9.48 -7.28 -24.91
C ARG A 203 9.45 -8.64 -25.64
N THR A 204 8.32 -9.32 -25.62
CA THR A 204 8.13 -10.61 -26.29
C THR A 204 8.37 -10.49 -27.80
N ASN A 205 7.84 -9.43 -28.44
CA ASN A 205 8.03 -9.21 -29.87
C ASN A 205 9.51 -8.92 -30.24
N ASN A 206 10.26 -8.26 -29.37
CA ASN A 206 11.69 -7.98 -29.59
C ASN A 206 12.54 -9.26 -29.41
N GLU A 207 12.22 -10.11 -28.47
CA GLU A 207 12.87 -11.42 -28.26
C GLU A 207 12.66 -12.36 -29.45
N GLN A 208 11.45 -12.38 -30.04
CA GLN A 208 11.16 -13.17 -31.23
C GLN A 208 11.92 -12.67 -32.46
N LYS A 209 12.02 -11.36 -32.68
CA LYS A 209 12.79 -10.79 -33.82
C LYS A 209 14.30 -10.99 -33.69
N GLY A 210 14.82 -11.03 -32.45
CA GLY A 210 16.24 -11.33 -32.20
C GLY A 210 16.61 -12.77 -32.61
N SER A 211 15.73 -13.72 -32.35
CA SER A 211 15.96 -15.14 -32.66
C SER A 211 15.82 -15.49 -34.16
N GLU A 212 15.13 -14.68 -34.94
CA GLU A 212 15.00 -14.86 -36.42
C GLU A 212 16.23 -14.32 -37.19
N ASN A 213 17.00 -13.41 -36.61
CA ASN A 213 18.19 -12.83 -37.25
C ASN A 213 19.49 -13.61 -36.97
N GLU A 214 19.45 -14.65 -36.13
CA GLU A 214 20.60 -15.53 -35.84
C GLU A 214 20.60 -16.86 -36.61
N LYS A 215 19.68 -17.02 -37.54
CA LYS A 215 19.61 -18.17 -38.49
C LYS A 215 20.02 -17.74 -39.89
#